data_a8b4b5a95d0ef01df1b044bb7fec6569
#
_entry.id   a8b4b5a95d0ef01df1b044bb7fec6569
#
_cell.length_a   1.000
_cell.length_b   1.000
_cell.length_c   1.000
_cell.angle_alpha   90.00
_cell.angle_beta   90.00
_cell.angle_gamma   90.00
#
_symmetry.space_group_name_H-M   'P 1'
#
loop_
_entity.id
_entity.type
_entity.pdbx_description
1 polymer ?
#
loop_
_entity_poly.entity_id
_entity_poly.type
_entity_poly.pdbx_seq_one_letter_code
_entity_poly.pdbx_strand_id
1 'polypeptide(L)'
;MRNVRPVAIACVAVLLSFTLSQHASAQQRPLITEDPEPIGAGRVLIEGGVDFGHNQEYPVSGLKGDLWRVPTIGISVGLSSIAELQIDGAPYQRLNITSRHDAALASLLTATGTTTHDVDDTVIATKIRIMPESAGRPAIGIRFATKLPNASNESGLGLDTTDFYASLLGAKTVESIRIVGNLGVGILADPVIGNRQNDDLTYGLSVARAMTQQSELVGELNGRVSTRSGNPFPGTE
;
A
#
# COMPACT_ATOMS: atom_id res chain seq x y z
N MET A 1 9.12 48.56 -6.68
CA MET A 1 9.63 47.35 -7.37
C MET A 1 9.86 46.27 -6.36
N ARG A 2 8.93 45.29 -6.25
CA ARG A 2 8.97 44.21 -5.22
C ARG A 2 10.05 43.18 -5.61
N ASN A 3 10.96 42.91 -4.66
CA ASN A 3 12.06 41.95 -4.80
C ASN A 3 11.53 40.50 -4.96
N VAL A 4 11.26 40.06 -6.19
CA VAL A 4 10.82 38.70 -6.54
C VAL A 4 12.01 37.75 -6.76
N ARG A 5 13.24 38.29 -6.81
CA ARG A 5 14.47 37.55 -7.13
C ARG A 5 14.88 36.46 -6.11
N PRO A 6 14.79 36.67 -4.77
CA PRO A 6 15.25 35.63 -3.85
C PRO A 6 14.33 34.40 -3.78
N VAL A 7 13.02 34.59 -3.97
CA VAL A 7 12.04 33.47 -3.95
C VAL A 7 12.18 32.60 -5.19
N ALA A 8 12.38 33.22 -6.36
CA ALA A 8 12.58 32.46 -7.61
C ALA A 8 13.89 31.65 -7.58
N ILE A 9 14.95 32.20 -6.99
CA ILE A 9 16.24 31.48 -6.81
C ILE A 9 16.10 30.33 -5.83
N ALA A 10 15.35 30.51 -4.73
CA ALA A 10 15.08 29.44 -3.77
C ALA A 10 14.25 28.30 -4.38
N CYS A 11 13.22 28.60 -5.15
CA CYS A 11 12.42 27.60 -5.88
C CYS A 11 13.24 26.82 -6.92
N VAL A 12 14.11 27.51 -7.66
CA VAL A 12 15.03 26.87 -8.62
C VAL A 12 16.07 26.01 -7.91
N ALA A 13 16.60 26.43 -6.77
CA ALA A 13 17.54 25.65 -5.97
C ALA A 13 16.89 24.39 -5.38
N VAL A 14 15.64 24.46 -4.94
CA VAL A 14 14.86 23.29 -4.48
C VAL A 14 14.59 22.35 -5.64
N LEU A 15 14.19 22.85 -6.82
CA LEU A 15 13.97 22.02 -8.02
C LEU A 15 15.26 21.36 -8.51
N LEU A 16 16.41 22.05 -8.46
CA LEU A 16 17.72 21.50 -8.82
C LEU A 16 18.24 20.46 -7.81
N SER A 17 17.82 20.51 -6.54
CA SER A 17 18.18 19.52 -5.53
C SER A 17 17.56 18.15 -5.79
N PHE A 18 16.43 18.10 -6.49
CA PHE A 18 15.76 16.84 -6.90
C PHE A 18 16.42 16.15 -8.10
N THR A 19 17.35 16.81 -8.81
CA THR A 19 17.99 16.22 -10.01
C THR A 19 19.29 15.46 -9.73
N LEU A 20 19.72 15.37 -8.46
CA LEU A 20 20.93 14.64 -8.05
C LEU A 20 20.64 13.29 -7.37
N SER A 21 19.46 12.72 -7.55
CA SER A 21 19.16 11.38 -7.03
C SER A 21 19.93 10.33 -7.82
N GLN A 22 21.00 9.87 -7.18
CA GLN A 22 21.65 8.60 -7.55
C GLN A 22 20.62 7.49 -7.44
N HIS A 23 20.64 6.55 -8.39
CA HIS A 23 19.83 5.37 -8.52
C HIS A 23 19.17 4.88 -7.22
N ALA A 24 17.96 5.30 -6.94
CA ALA A 24 17.10 4.63 -5.97
C ALA A 24 16.49 3.42 -6.68
N SER A 25 17.10 2.26 -6.50
CA SER A 25 16.63 0.99 -7.07
C SER A 25 15.55 0.32 -6.21
N ALA A 26 14.74 1.09 -5.50
CA ALA A 26 13.69 0.57 -4.65
C ALA A 26 12.43 1.45 -4.75
N GLN A 27 11.95 1.71 -5.96
CA GLN A 27 10.63 2.31 -6.14
C GLN A 27 9.59 1.22 -5.88
N GLN A 28 8.82 1.35 -4.80
CA GLN A 28 7.82 0.35 -4.41
C GLN A 28 6.44 0.69 -4.97
N ARG A 29 6.11 1.96 -5.06
CA ARG A 29 4.82 2.41 -5.61
C ARG A 29 4.90 2.68 -7.12
N PRO A 30 3.88 2.37 -7.90
CA PRO A 30 2.52 1.99 -7.50
C PRO A 30 2.27 0.49 -7.28
N LEU A 31 3.30 -0.35 -7.20
CA LEU A 31 3.14 -1.79 -7.09
C LEU A 31 2.68 -2.24 -5.70
N ILE A 32 1.87 -3.29 -5.66
CA ILE A 32 1.47 -4.00 -4.44
C ILE A 32 2.50 -5.10 -4.11
N THR A 33 3.14 -5.65 -5.15
CA THR A 33 4.18 -6.67 -5.01
C THR A 33 5.45 -6.03 -4.44
N GLU A 34 5.89 -6.51 -3.29
CA GLU A 34 7.04 -5.99 -2.55
C GLU A 34 8.35 -6.67 -2.95
N ASP A 35 9.36 -5.86 -3.23
CA ASP A 35 10.72 -6.35 -3.47
C ASP A 35 11.40 -6.69 -2.14
N PRO A 36 12.12 -7.83 -2.01
CA PRO A 36 12.84 -8.19 -0.79
C PRO A 36 14.02 -7.27 -0.44
N GLU A 37 14.50 -6.44 -1.39
CA GLU A 37 15.63 -5.56 -1.14
C GLU A 37 15.20 -4.35 -0.30
N PRO A 38 15.86 -4.09 0.88
CA PRO A 38 15.59 -2.91 1.67
C PRO A 38 16.28 -1.67 1.09
N ILE A 39 15.79 -0.49 1.45
CA ILE A 39 16.35 0.80 0.99
C ILE A 39 17.78 1.06 1.50
N GLY A 40 18.26 0.28 2.49
CA GLY A 40 19.59 0.36 3.08
C GLY A 40 19.66 1.20 4.36
N ALA A 41 20.66 0.90 5.18
CA ALA A 41 20.84 1.49 6.51
C ALA A 41 20.90 3.02 6.51
N GLY A 42 20.14 3.65 7.41
CA GLY A 42 20.13 5.10 7.62
C GLY A 42 19.48 5.91 6.49
N ARG A 43 18.90 5.26 5.49
CA ARG A 43 18.14 5.93 4.42
C ARG A 43 16.68 6.09 4.80
N VAL A 44 16.07 7.13 4.26
CA VAL A 44 14.63 7.38 4.34
C VAL A 44 14.12 7.57 2.92
N LEU A 45 13.10 6.82 2.55
CA LEU A 45 12.36 6.98 1.31
C LEU A 45 10.97 7.52 1.67
N ILE A 46 10.55 8.58 1.01
CA ILE A 46 9.21 9.14 1.13
C ILE A 46 8.57 9.12 -0.24
N GLU A 47 7.42 8.46 -0.34
CA GLU A 47 6.63 8.36 -1.55
C GLU A 47 5.29 9.02 -1.32
N GLY A 48 4.79 9.72 -2.33
CA GLY A 48 3.51 10.39 -2.27
C GLY A 48 2.73 10.21 -3.58
N GLY A 49 1.42 10.14 -3.46
CA GLY A 49 0.57 9.94 -4.64
C GLY A 49 -0.87 10.38 -4.42
N VAL A 50 -1.66 10.12 -5.44
CA VAL A 50 -3.12 10.26 -5.45
C VAL A 50 -3.68 8.92 -5.91
N ASP A 51 -4.67 8.40 -5.19
CA ASP A 51 -5.38 7.19 -5.55
C ASP A 51 -6.83 7.53 -5.89
N PHE A 52 -7.32 6.98 -7.00
CA PHE A 52 -8.69 7.12 -7.46
C PHE A 52 -9.28 5.75 -7.76
N GLY A 53 -10.33 5.38 -7.01
CA GLY A 53 -11.12 4.17 -7.22
C GLY A 53 -12.48 4.49 -7.83
N HIS A 54 -12.74 3.98 -9.04
CA HIS A 54 -14.06 4.12 -9.67
C HIS A 54 -14.96 2.94 -9.27
N ASN A 55 -16.21 3.25 -8.87
CA ASN A 55 -17.18 2.23 -8.42
C ASN A 55 -16.66 1.33 -7.27
N GLN A 56 -15.83 1.92 -6.37
CA GLN A 56 -15.34 1.19 -5.20
C GLN A 56 -16.50 0.72 -4.33
N GLU A 57 -16.48 -0.55 -3.96
CA GLU A 57 -17.50 -1.18 -3.11
C GLU A 57 -16.98 -1.37 -1.68
N TYR A 58 -17.85 -1.14 -0.72
CA TYR A 58 -17.65 -1.37 0.70
C TYR A 58 -18.73 -2.34 1.19
N PRO A 59 -18.51 -3.66 1.04
CA PRO A 59 -19.56 -4.66 1.28
C PRO A 59 -20.10 -4.67 2.70
N VAL A 60 -19.29 -4.27 3.69
CA VAL A 60 -19.66 -4.28 5.11
C VAL A 60 -20.55 -3.10 5.48
N SER A 61 -20.28 -1.93 4.93
CA SER A 61 -21.08 -0.73 5.13
C SER A 61 -22.20 -0.56 4.11
N GLY A 62 -22.14 -1.30 2.99
CA GLY A 62 -23.11 -1.22 1.89
C GLY A 62 -22.94 0.01 1.00
N LEU A 63 -21.84 0.75 1.13
CA LEU A 63 -21.56 1.91 0.30
C LEU A 63 -20.89 1.50 -1.00
N LYS A 64 -21.20 2.23 -2.08
CA LYS A 64 -20.50 2.16 -3.36
C LYS A 64 -20.36 3.55 -3.94
N GLY A 65 -19.21 3.83 -4.59
CA GLY A 65 -18.98 5.14 -5.18
C GLY A 65 -17.58 5.34 -5.72
N ASP A 66 -17.26 6.60 -6.00
CA ASP A 66 -15.96 7.01 -6.47
C ASP A 66 -15.10 7.49 -5.30
N LEU A 67 -14.02 6.76 -5.04
CA LEU A 67 -13.11 7.00 -3.94
C LEU A 67 -11.92 7.85 -4.39
N TRP A 68 -11.55 8.81 -3.56
CA TRP A 68 -10.32 9.58 -3.65
C TRP A 68 -9.53 9.44 -2.35
N ARG A 69 -8.21 9.15 -2.45
CA ARG A 69 -7.25 9.22 -1.35
C ARG A 69 -6.16 10.24 -1.72
N VAL A 70 -5.98 11.27 -0.91
CA VAL A 70 -5.09 12.40 -1.23
C VAL A 70 -4.56 13.08 0.05
N PRO A 71 -3.23 13.17 0.21
CA PRO A 71 -2.22 12.38 -0.48
C PRO A 71 -2.22 10.93 0.02
N THR A 72 -1.83 9.97 -0.81
CA THR A 72 -1.34 8.69 -0.29
C THR A 72 0.13 8.87 0.08
N ILE A 73 0.53 8.38 1.25
CA ILE A 73 1.89 8.56 1.76
C ILE A 73 2.47 7.20 2.11
N GLY A 74 3.71 6.97 1.68
CA GLY A 74 4.54 5.85 2.11
C GLY A 74 5.86 6.40 2.65
N ILE A 75 6.29 5.90 3.80
CA ILE A 75 7.56 6.23 4.43
C ILE A 75 8.29 4.93 4.73
N SER A 76 9.49 4.77 4.18
CA SER A 76 10.37 3.65 4.50
C SER A 76 11.63 4.16 5.19
N VAL A 77 12.01 3.52 6.29
CA VAL A 77 13.20 3.85 7.08
C VAL A 77 14.12 2.63 7.14
N GLY A 78 15.29 2.72 6.54
CA GLY A 78 16.31 1.67 6.57
C GLY A 78 16.97 1.57 7.94
N LEU A 79 16.59 0.55 8.71
CA LEU A 79 17.12 0.29 10.06
C LEU A 79 18.51 -0.34 10.01
N SER A 80 18.78 -1.15 9.00
CA SER A 80 20.05 -1.81 8.78
C SER A 80 20.25 -2.15 7.29
N SER A 81 21.33 -2.82 6.94
CA SER A 81 21.55 -3.30 5.57
C SER A 81 20.58 -4.42 5.15
N ILE A 82 19.85 -5.02 6.10
CA ILE A 82 18.92 -6.13 5.84
C ILE A 82 17.48 -5.84 6.30
N ALA A 83 17.23 -4.73 6.98
CA ALA A 83 15.91 -4.47 7.56
C ALA A 83 15.47 -3.01 7.35
N GLU A 84 14.16 -2.81 7.10
CA GLU A 84 13.52 -1.51 7.03
C GLU A 84 12.15 -1.53 7.72
N LEU A 85 11.75 -0.36 8.21
CA LEU A 85 10.41 -0.07 8.71
C LEU A 85 9.65 0.71 7.64
N GLN A 86 8.39 0.35 7.42
CA GLN A 86 7.50 0.99 6.46
C GLN A 86 6.25 1.51 7.18
N ILE A 87 5.76 2.67 6.79
CA ILE A 87 4.51 3.27 7.27
C ILE A 87 3.76 3.78 6.06
N ASP A 88 2.55 3.26 5.83
CA ASP A 88 1.71 3.58 4.68
C ASP A 88 0.32 4.03 5.12
N GLY A 89 -0.30 4.92 4.35
CA GLY A 89 -1.68 5.37 4.58
C GLY A 89 -2.03 6.63 3.80
N ALA A 90 -3.23 7.14 4.03
CA ALA A 90 -3.67 8.43 3.51
C ALA A 90 -4.35 9.24 4.62
N PRO A 91 -3.89 10.47 4.92
CA PRO A 91 -4.49 11.31 5.93
C PRO A 91 -5.90 11.79 5.56
N TYR A 92 -6.31 11.61 4.31
CA TYR A 92 -7.63 11.96 3.85
C TYR A 92 -8.09 11.03 2.73
N GLN A 93 -9.28 10.47 2.91
CA GLN A 93 -10.03 9.77 1.87
C GLN A 93 -11.47 10.29 1.80
N ARG A 94 -12.04 10.29 0.60
CA ARG A 94 -13.41 10.74 0.34
C ARG A 94 -14.08 9.83 -0.67
N LEU A 95 -15.26 9.33 -0.32
CA LEU A 95 -16.13 8.59 -1.21
C LEU A 95 -17.29 9.49 -1.67
N ASN A 96 -17.46 9.62 -2.98
CA ASN A 96 -18.68 10.15 -3.59
C ASN A 96 -19.63 8.97 -3.79
N ILE A 97 -20.65 8.87 -2.95
CA ILE A 97 -21.55 7.73 -2.86
C ILE A 97 -22.50 7.75 -4.07
N THR A 98 -22.49 6.68 -4.85
CA THR A 98 -23.39 6.48 -6.01
C THR A 98 -24.54 5.55 -5.69
N SER A 99 -24.35 4.59 -4.77
CA SER A 99 -25.41 3.71 -4.28
C SER A 99 -25.17 3.25 -2.85
N ARG A 100 -26.26 2.78 -2.23
CA ARG A 100 -26.27 2.22 -0.87
C ARG A 100 -27.05 0.91 -0.91
N HIS A 101 -26.56 -0.11 -0.21
CA HIS A 101 -27.18 -1.41 -0.10
C HIS A 101 -27.30 -1.82 1.37
N ASP A 102 -28.23 -2.72 1.67
CA ASP A 102 -28.29 -3.31 3.00
C ASP A 102 -27.01 -4.11 3.27
N ALA A 103 -26.40 -3.86 4.41
CA ALA A 103 -25.15 -4.47 4.82
C ALA A 103 -25.04 -4.57 6.34
N ALA A 104 -24.10 -5.37 6.82
CA ALA A 104 -24.00 -5.73 8.23
C ALA A 104 -23.80 -4.51 9.16
N LEU A 105 -23.03 -3.51 8.73
CA LEU A 105 -22.77 -2.28 9.49
C LEU A 105 -23.51 -1.04 8.93
N ALA A 106 -24.46 -1.21 8.00
CA ALA A 106 -25.18 -0.09 7.41
C ALA A 106 -25.94 0.77 8.46
N SER A 107 -26.37 0.17 9.56
CA SER A 107 -27.06 0.88 10.66
C SER A 107 -26.15 1.78 11.49
N LEU A 108 -24.82 1.61 11.42
CA LEU A 108 -23.85 2.42 12.13
C LEU A 108 -23.45 3.69 11.37
N LEU A 109 -23.81 3.79 10.10
CA LEU A 109 -23.39 4.91 9.25
C LEU A 109 -23.96 6.24 9.73
N THR A 110 -23.10 7.21 9.96
CA THR A 110 -23.47 8.60 10.24
C THR A 110 -23.61 9.45 8.97
N ALA A 111 -23.02 9.00 7.86
CA ALA A 111 -23.07 9.67 6.57
C ALA A 111 -24.45 9.51 5.92
N THR A 112 -25.29 10.54 5.97
CA THR A 112 -26.65 10.57 5.38
C THR A 112 -26.70 11.15 3.96
N GLY A 113 -25.65 11.89 3.55
CA GLY A 113 -25.55 12.56 2.24
C GLY A 113 -24.99 11.69 1.13
N THR A 114 -24.62 12.32 0.02
CA THR A 114 -24.00 11.70 -1.16
C THR A 114 -22.47 11.60 -1.05
N THR A 115 -21.89 11.99 0.08
CA THR A 115 -20.44 11.92 0.30
C THR A 115 -20.14 11.51 1.74
N THR A 116 -19.04 10.80 1.91
CA THR A 116 -18.43 10.55 3.22
C THR A 116 -16.92 10.73 3.11
N HIS A 117 -16.25 10.97 4.22
CA HIS A 117 -14.80 11.14 4.28
C HIS A 117 -14.25 10.63 5.61
N ASP A 118 -12.98 10.26 5.60
CA ASP A 118 -12.26 9.80 6.77
C ASP A 118 -10.74 9.89 6.53
N VAL A 119 -9.94 9.47 7.50
CA VAL A 119 -8.56 9.03 7.30
C VAL A 119 -8.55 7.61 6.72
N ASP A 120 -7.44 7.19 6.11
CA ASP A 120 -7.24 5.78 5.72
C ASP A 120 -6.64 4.98 6.88
N ASP A 121 -6.79 3.66 6.83
CA ASP A 121 -6.10 2.78 7.76
C ASP A 121 -4.59 2.84 7.55
N THR A 122 -3.86 3.07 8.64
CA THR A 122 -2.41 3.10 8.60
C THR A 122 -1.85 1.68 8.65
N VAL A 123 -0.96 1.37 7.73
CA VAL A 123 -0.22 0.10 7.74
C VAL A 123 1.19 0.34 8.22
N ILE A 124 1.60 -0.36 9.26
CA ILE A 124 2.99 -0.39 9.74
C ILE A 124 3.57 -1.75 9.39
N ALA A 125 4.72 -1.76 8.72
CA ALA A 125 5.36 -3.00 8.31
C ALA A 125 6.85 -3.01 8.58
N THR A 126 7.40 -4.20 8.74
CA THR A 126 8.84 -4.46 8.79
C THR A 126 9.20 -5.45 7.70
N LYS A 127 10.15 -5.08 6.85
CA LYS A 127 10.72 -5.95 5.82
C LYS A 127 12.13 -6.34 6.21
N ILE A 128 12.45 -7.63 6.07
CA ILE A 128 13.76 -8.20 6.43
C ILE A 128 14.24 -9.05 5.26
N ARG A 129 15.38 -8.69 4.68
CA ARG A 129 16.06 -9.48 3.66
C ARG A 129 16.84 -10.61 4.33
N ILE A 130 16.47 -11.85 4.05
CA ILE A 130 17.13 -13.05 4.58
C ILE A 130 18.36 -13.39 3.72
N MET A 131 18.22 -13.28 2.40
CA MET A 131 19.27 -13.65 1.45
C MET A 131 19.34 -12.59 0.34
N PRO A 132 20.52 -11.99 0.11
CA PRO A 132 20.70 -11.06 -1.01
C PRO A 132 20.76 -11.81 -2.35
N GLU A 133 20.37 -11.12 -3.42
CA GLU A 133 20.55 -11.62 -4.77
C GLU A 133 22.03 -11.82 -5.11
N SER A 134 22.32 -12.87 -5.88
CA SER A 134 23.62 -13.07 -6.51
C SER A 134 23.43 -13.70 -7.91
N ALA A 135 24.49 -13.89 -8.67
CA ALA A 135 24.40 -14.46 -10.01
C ALA A 135 23.60 -15.79 -10.04
N GLY A 136 23.85 -16.70 -9.09
CA GLY A 136 23.25 -18.03 -9.04
C GLY A 136 22.03 -18.18 -8.14
N ARG A 137 21.57 -17.13 -7.44
CA ARG A 137 20.46 -17.25 -6.47
C ARG A 137 19.58 -15.98 -6.41
N PRO A 138 18.27 -16.13 -6.14
CA PRO A 138 17.37 -14.98 -5.96
C PRO A 138 17.64 -14.26 -4.62
N ALA A 139 17.18 -13.02 -4.49
CA ALA A 139 16.95 -12.40 -3.20
C ALA A 139 15.74 -13.06 -2.55
N ILE A 140 15.78 -13.23 -1.22
CA ILE A 140 14.67 -13.73 -0.41
C ILE A 140 14.52 -12.83 0.81
N GLY A 141 13.28 -12.47 1.14
CA GLY A 141 12.93 -11.67 2.30
C GLY A 141 11.61 -12.13 2.91
N ILE A 142 11.32 -11.55 4.06
CA ILE A 142 10.02 -11.66 4.74
C ILE A 142 9.51 -10.26 5.06
N ARG A 143 8.19 -10.09 5.06
CA ARG A 143 7.52 -8.86 5.47
C ARG A 143 6.42 -9.20 6.46
N PHE A 144 6.39 -8.45 7.56
CA PHE A 144 5.30 -8.47 8.53
C PHE A 144 4.64 -7.10 8.52
N ALA A 145 3.31 -7.07 8.51
CA ALA A 145 2.57 -5.83 8.51
C ALA A 145 1.37 -5.90 9.45
N THR A 146 1.01 -4.75 10.00
CA THR A 146 -0.19 -4.56 10.80
C THR A 146 -0.95 -3.37 10.24
N LYS A 147 -2.20 -3.58 9.88
CA LYS A 147 -3.16 -2.51 9.56
C LYS A 147 -3.82 -2.05 10.85
N LEU A 148 -3.73 -0.76 11.15
CA LEU A 148 -4.34 -0.14 12.33
C LEU A 148 -5.73 0.39 11.98
N PRO A 149 -6.71 0.35 12.92
CA PRO A 149 -8.08 0.75 12.67
C PRO A 149 -8.25 2.28 12.81
N ASN A 150 -7.71 3.04 11.86
CA ASN A 150 -7.81 4.50 11.88
C ASN A 150 -9.08 5.02 11.19
N ALA A 151 -9.50 4.34 10.10
CA ALA A 151 -10.76 4.64 9.42
C ALA A 151 -11.93 4.05 10.20
N SER A 152 -12.97 4.85 10.46
CA SER A 152 -14.11 4.45 11.28
C SER A 152 -15.18 3.70 10.48
N ASN A 153 -15.89 2.81 11.14
CA ASN A 153 -17.04 2.12 10.56
C ASN A 153 -18.25 3.06 10.40
N GLU A 154 -18.37 4.13 11.22
CA GLU A 154 -19.42 5.14 11.09
C GLU A 154 -19.28 5.98 9.81
N SER A 155 -18.06 6.18 9.32
CA SER A 155 -17.84 6.81 8.02
C SER A 155 -18.22 5.87 6.86
N GLY A 156 -18.22 4.55 7.11
CA GLY A 156 -18.43 3.50 6.14
C GLY A 156 -17.20 3.17 5.29
N LEU A 157 -16.04 3.79 5.58
CA LEU A 157 -14.78 3.61 4.86
C LEU A 157 -13.79 2.71 5.60
N GLY A 158 -13.98 2.50 6.91
CA GLY A 158 -13.21 1.62 7.76
C GLY A 158 -14.01 0.46 8.32
N LEU A 159 -13.32 -0.45 8.99
CA LEU A 159 -13.90 -1.63 9.62
C LEU A 159 -13.69 -1.66 11.15
N ASP A 160 -12.96 -0.69 11.72
CA ASP A 160 -12.52 -0.66 13.13
C ASP A 160 -11.80 -1.95 13.54
N THR A 161 -11.08 -2.57 12.62
CA THR A 161 -10.39 -3.84 12.85
C THR A 161 -8.89 -3.72 12.64
N THR A 162 -8.12 -4.43 13.47
CA THR A 162 -6.68 -4.60 13.28
C THR A 162 -6.43 -5.91 12.53
N ASP A 163 -5.69 -5.84 11.43
CA ASP A 163 -5.33 -6.98 10.62
C ASP A 163 -3.83 -7.19 10.61
N PHE A 164 -3.40 -8.46 10.51
CA PHE A 164 -2.00 -8.84 10.48
C PHE A 164 -1.67 -9.56 9.19
N TYR A 165 -0.49 -9.29 8.65
CA TYR A 165 -0.02 -9.90 7.41
C TYR A 165 1.40 -10.41 7.59
N ALA A 166 1.70 -11.56 6.99
CA ALA A 166 3.04 -12.10 6.89
C ALA A 166 3.27 -12.59 5.46
N SER A 167 4.38 -12.20 4.84
CA SER A 167 4.67 -12.52 3.43
C SER A 167 6.10 -12.99 3.25
N LEU A 168 6.28 -14.00 2.42
CA LEU A 168 7.56 -14.40 1.83
C LEU A 168 7.75 -13.63 0.52
N LEU A 169 8.91 -13.04 0.35
CA LEU A 169 9.28 -12.22 -0.79
C LEU A 169 10.43 -12.89 -1.54
N GLY A 170 10.37 -12.90 -2.85
CA GLY A 170 11.43 -13.41 -3.70
C GLY A 170 11.64 -12.50 -4.90
N ALA A 171 12.90 -12.26 -5.29
CA ALA A 171 13.19 -11.49 -6.49
C ALA A 171 14.44 -12.00 -7.23
N LYS A 172 14.41 -11.88 -8.54
CA LYS A 172 15.55 -12.22 -9.40
C LYS A 172 15.63 -11.26 -10.57
N THR A 173 16.85 -10.77 -10.81
CA THR A 173 17.17 -10.01 -12.00
C THR A 173 17.86 -10.93 -13.02
N VAL A 174 17.31 -10.96 -14.23
CA VAL A 174 17.89 -11.67 -15.38
C VAL A 174 18.06 -10.64 -16.48
N GLU A 175 19.32 -10.33 -16.82
CA GLU A 175 19.67 -9.26 -17.76
C GLU A 175 19.04 -7.91 -17.34
N SER A 176 18.09 -7.40 -18.15
CA SER A 176 17.37 -6.14 -17.90
C SER A 176 15.96 -6.35 -17.32
N ILE A 177 15.61 -7.58 -16.94
CA ILE A 177 14.29 -7.95 -16.45
C ILE A 177 14.40 -8.30 -14.97
N ARG A 178 13.64 -7.59 -14.10
CA ARG A 178 13.46 -7.94 -12.70
C ARG A 178 12.12 -8.63 -12.52
N ILE A 179 12.14 -9.78 -11.88
CA ILE A 179 10.97 -10.58 -11.54
C ILE A 179 10.85 -10.59 -10.03
N VAL A 180 9.71 -10.21 -9.50
CA VAL A 180 9.42 -10.20 -8.04
C VAL A 180 8.16 -11.02 -7.79
N GLY A 181 8.22 -11.90 -6.79
CA GLY A 181 7.09 -12.72 -6.37
C GLY A 181 6.85 -12.63 -4.87
N ASN A 182 5.59 -12.54 -4.48
CA ASN A 182 5.16 -12.55 -3.08
C ASN A 182 4.15 -13.66 -2.83
N LEU A 183 4.24 -14.29 -1.67
CA LEU A 183 3.26 -15.22 -1.16
C LEU A 183 3.08 -14.97 0.33
N GLY A 184 1.85 -14.73 0.77
CA GLY A 184 1.60 -14.33 2.15
C GLY A 184 0.28 -14.85 2.69
N VAL A 185 0.10 -14.62 3.99
CA VAL A 185 -1.14 -14.85 4.71
C VAL A 185 -1.58 -13.55 5.37
N GLY A 186 -2.88 -13.28 5.36
CA GLY A 186 -3.54 -12.23 6.12
C GLY A 186 -4.42 -12.84 7.19
N ILE A 187 -4.34 -12.33 8.40
CA ILE A 187 -5.22 -12.66 9.52
C ILE A 187 -6.11 -11.43 9.72
N LEU A 188 -7.34 -11.51 9.22
CA LEU A 188 -8.29 -10.40 9.19
C LEU A 188 -9.30 -10.57 10.31
N ALA A 189 -9.46 -9.53 11.13
CA ALA A 189 -10.50 -9.54 12.15
C ALA A 189 -11.89 -9.37 11.52
N ASP A 190 -12.88 -10.06 12.07
CA ASP A 190 -14.26 -9.93 11.62
C ASP A 190 -14.86 -8.63 12.18
N PRO A 191 -15.31 -7.68 11.33
CA PRO A 191 -15.85 -6.41 11.79
C PRO A 191 -17.25 -6.53 12.42
N VAL A 192 -17.91 -7.69 12.28
CA VAL A 192 -19.28 -7.91 12.78
C VAL A 192 -19.26 -8.79 14.02
N ILE A 193 -18.38 -9.79 14.08
CA ILE A 193 -18.30 -10.77 15.16
C ILE A 193 -16.90 -10.71 15.77
N GLY A 194 -16.72 -9.93 16.83
CA GLY A 194 -15.42 -9.55 17.39
C GLY A 194 -14.52 -10.67 17.93
N ASN A 195 -15.00 -11.92 18.04
CA ASN A 195 -14.19 -13.08 18.44
C ASN A 195 -13.88 -14.02 17.24
N ARG A 196 -14.03 -13.53 16.03
CA ARG A 196 -13.89 -14.26 14.79
C ARG A 196 -12.84 -13.60 13.90
N GLN A 197 -12.12 -14.42 13.14
CA GLN A 197 -11.16 -13.95 12.13
C GLN A 197 -11.37 -14.70 10.82
N ASN A 198 -10.92 -14.10 9.73
CA ASN A 198 -10.82 -14.71 8.42
C ASN A 198 -9.35 -14.70 7.98
N ASP A 199 -8.90 -15.82 7.43
CA ASP A 199 -7.52 -15.94 6.98
C ASP A 199 -7.51 -15.94 5.45
N ASP A 200 -6.70 -15.08 4.86
CA ASP A 200 -6.54 -14.95 3.43
C ASP A 200 -5.15 -15.41 3.01
N LEU A 201 -5.08 -16.08 1.87
CA LEU A 201 -3.82 -16.28 1.14
C LEU A 201 -3.66 -15.11 0.16
N THR A 202 -2.53 -14.42 0.24
CA THR A 202 -2.18 -13.33 -0.68
C THR A 202 -1.06 -13.75 -1.62
N TYR A 203 -1.11 -13.29 -2.85
CA TYR A 203 -0.06 -13.56 -3.84
C TYR A 203 0.16 -12.35 -4.73
N GLY A 204 1.37 -12.23 -5.25
CA GLY A 204 1.76 -11.19 -6.18
C GLY A 204 2.91 -11.64 -7.08
N LEU A 205 2.89 -11.19 -8.31
CA LEU A 205 3.96 -11.35 -9.28
C LEU A 205 4.09 -10.06 -10.07
N SER A 206 5.28 -9.48 -10.07
CA SER A 206 5.60 -8.36 -10.94
C SER A 206 6.79 -8.67 -11.83
N VAL A 207 6.77 -8.09 -13.02
CA VAL A 207 7.86 -8.15 -13.99
C VAL A 207 8.13 -6.72 -14.45
N ALA A 208 9.36 -6.28 -14.23
CA ALA A 208 9.83 -4.96 -14.60
C ALA A 208 10.98 -5.07 -15.61
N ARG A 209 10.96 -4.23 -16.64
CA ARG A 209 12.02 -4.14 -17.63
C ARG A 209 12.51 -2.71 -17.77
N ALA A 210 13.78 -2.49 -17.49
CA ALA A 210 14.43 -1.22 -17.75
C ALA A 210 14.46 -0.94 -19.26
N MET A 211 13.82 0.12 -19.71
CA MET A 211 13.79 0.56 -21.11
C MET A 211 14.89 1.57 -21.40
N THR A 212 15.13 2.46 -20.45
CA THR A 212 16.22 3.45 -20.44
C THR A 212 16.74 3.60 -19.02
N GLN A 213 17.72 4.49 -18.80
CA GLN A 213 18.17 4.83 -17.44
C GLN A 213 17.10 5.57 -16.61
N GLN A 214 16.02 6.06 -17.22
CA GLN A 214 15.00 6.90 -16.60
C GLN A 214 13.58 6.35 -16.80
N SER A 215 13.42 5.22 -17.48
CA SER A 215 12.11 4.63 -17.76
C SER A 215 12.13 3.12 -17.61
N GLU A 216 11.08 2.60 -17.04
CA GLU A 216 10.86 1.19 -16.81
C GLU A 216 9.43 0.82 -17.23
N LEU A 217 9.28 -0.33 -17.86
CA LEU A 217 7.97 -0.93 -18.14
C LEU A 217 7.70 -2.00 -17.09
N VAL A 218 6.57 -1.90 -16.41
CA VAL A 218 6.20 -2.83 -15.35
C VAL A 218 4.84 -3.44 -15.63
N GLY A 219 4.71 -4.75 -15.38
CA GLY A 219 3.45 -5.48 -15.33
C GLY A 219 3.33 -6.19 -14.00
N GLU A 220 2.16 -6.14 -13.39
CA GLU A 220 1.86 -6.77 -12.10
C GLU A 220 0.57 -7.56 -12.16
N LEU A 221 0.56 -8.72 -11.50
CA LEU A 221 -0.61 -9.51 -11.17
C LEU A 221 -0.58 -9.77 -9.66
N ASN A 222 -1.61 -9.38 -8.96
CA ASN A 222 -1.76 -9.64 -7.54
C ASN A 222 -3.20 -10.09 -7.22
N GLY A 223 -3.38 -10.69 -6.05
CA GLY A 223 -4.69 -11.10 -5.59
C GLY A 223 -4.65 -11.71 -4.20
N ARG A 224 -5.84 -11.97 -3.70
CA ARG A 224 -6.04 -12.68 -2.44
C ARG A 224 -7.17 -13.70 -2.59
N VAL A 225 -7.11 -14.75 -1.79
CA VAL A 225 -8.12 -15.82 -1.73
C VAL A 225 -8.39 -16.14 -0.28
N SER A 226 -9.65 -16.08 0.11
CA SER A 226 -10.04 -16.52 1.45
C SER A 226 -9.77 -18.03 1.61
N THR A 227 -9.16 -18.42 2.72
CA THR A 227 -8.89 -19.82 3.04
C THR A 227 -10.13 -20.54 3.56
N ARG A 228 -11.21 -19.81 3.81
CA ARG A 228 -12.46 -20.36 4.32
C ARG A 228 -13.33 -20.91 3.20
N SER A 229 -13.81 -22.13 3.36
CA SER A 229 -14.85 -22.70 2.49
C SER A 229 -16.22 -22.15 2.86
N GLY A 230 -17.00 -21.70 1.88
CA GLY A 230 -18.33 -21.11 2.05
C GLY A 230 -18.36 -19.63 1.71
N ASN A 231 -19.35 -18.89 2.21
CA ASN A 231 -19.41 -17.44 2.01
C ASN A 231 -18.27 -16.76 2.78
N PRO A 232 -17.34 -16.11 2.09
CA PRO A 232 -16.36 -15.27 2.74
C PRO A 232 -17.07 -14.12 3.48
N PHE A 233 -16.40 -13.53 4.49
CA PHE A 233 -16.97 -12.37 5.15
C PHE A 233 -16.97 -11.18 4.23
N PRO A 234 -18.03 -10.36 4.26
CA PRO A 234 -17.98 -9.04 3.63
C PRO A 234 -16.73 -8.27 4.09
N GLY A 235 -16.01 -7.69 3.14
CA GLY A 235 -14.78 -6.95 3.42
C GLY A 235 -13.48 -7.76 3.36
N THR A 236 -13.53 -9.04 3.07
CA THR A 236 -12.34 -9.91 2.86
C THR A 236 -12.11 -10.28 1.38
N GLU A 237 -12.91 -9.76 0.47
CA GLU A 237 -12.81 -9.97 -0.97
C GLU A 237 -12.12 -8.81 -1.69
#